data_09ef7623d95154ed7002b0c3c961fd65
#
_entry.id   09ef7623d95154ed7002b0c3c961fd65
#
_cell.length_a   1.000
_cell.length_b   1.000
_cell.length_c   1.000
_cell.angle_alpha   90.00
_cell.angle_beta   90.00
_cell.angle_gamma   90.00
#
_symmetry.space_group_name_H-M   'P 1'
#
loop_
_entity.id
_entity.type
_entity.pdbx_description
1 polymer ?
#
loop_
_entity_poly.entity_id
_entity_poly.type
_entity_poly.pdbx_seq_one_letter_code
_entity_poly.pdbx_strand_id
1 'polypeptide(L)'
;EHEMLSLGGQAAAAAHSLGTPLSTIKIISQELKKQLKNKKEVISDIELLSSQVERCNQILKKLSLNPNEEDDFIDEDLSMKEYLKEIVSSFRETSNKKFIFNFEQDSNSKKITKSIEIVYGLRNFIGNANKFSSNKIFITLKSNSEFTEVIIEDDGEGYTSDILSKIGEPYLKSFKKNKGLGLGIFIGKTLLEKNFAFLHCRNSETRGGAEVIIKWRNKDLFNI
;
A
#
# COMPACT_ATOMS: atom_id res chain seq x y z
N GLU A 1 -11.35 -5.30 21.63
CA GLU A 1 -11.89 -3.98 21.17
C GLU A 1 -11.08 -2.80 21.74
N HIS A 2 -10.67 -2.80 23.00
CA HIS A 2 -9.91 -1.68 23.60
C HIS A 2 -8.49 -1.51 23.06
N GLU A 3 -7.80 -2.55 22.61
CA GLU A 3 -6.43 -2.44 22.05
C GLU A 3 -6.42 -1.85 20.64
N MET A 4 -7.46 -2.03 19.83
CA MET A 4 -7.55 -1.50 18.48
C MET A 4 -7.82 0.02 18.46
N LEU A 5 -8.65 0.52 19.35
CA LEU A 5 -8.86 1.95 19.58
C LEU A 5 -7.56 2.64 20.07
N SER A 6 -6.76 1.92 20.87
CA SER A 6 -5.47 2.40 21.37
C SER A 6 -4.43 2.60 20.27
N LEU A 7 -4.32 1.68 19.29
CA LEU A 7 -3.29 1.76 18.25
C LEU A 7 -3.58 2.84 17.21
N GLY A 8 -4.85 2.98 16.81
CA GLY A 8 -5.30 4.05 15.91
C GLY A 8 -5.19 5.43 16.53
N GLY A 9 -5.59 5.55 17.81
CA GLY A 9 -5.43 6.78 18.58
C GLY A 9 -3.97 7.16 18.82
N GLN A 10 -3.09 6.18 19.07
CA GLN A 10 -1.66 6.41 19.23
C GLN A 10 -0.98 6.81 17.91
N ALA A 11 -1.39 6.22 16.79
CA ALA A 11 -0.88 6.60 15.47
C ALA A 11 -1.30 8.02 15.09
N ALA A 12 -2.56 8.38 15.31
CA ALA A 12 -3.07 9.74 15.06
C ALA A 12 -2.39 10.78 15.99
N ALA A 13 -2.21 10.47 17.26
CA ALA A 13 -1.49 11.33 18.20
C ALA A 13 -0.01 11.47 17.83
N ALA A 14 0.65 10.40 17.40
CA ALA A 14 2.01 10.42 16.89
C ALA A 14 2.13 11.25 15.61
N ALA A 15 1.19 11.11 14.68
CA ALA A 15 1.16 11.88 13.45
C ALA A 15 0.98 13.38 13.72
N HIS A 16 0.07 13.74 14.63
CA HIS A 16 -0.12 15.13 15.06
C HIS A 16 1.14 15.69 15.76
N SER A 17 1.73 14.91 16.68
CA SER A 17 2.93 15.31 17.43
C SER A 17 4.17 15.43 16.55
N LEU A 18 4.30 14.63 15.49
CA LEU A 18 5.41 14.68 14.54
C LEU A 18 5.17 15.69 13.42
N GLY A 19 3.93 15.98 13.07
CA GLY A 19 3.57 16.95 12.02
C GLY A 19 4.09 18.36 12.33
N THR A 20 4.04 18.80 13.59
CA THR A 20 4.54 20.11 14.03
C THR A 20 6.05 20.27 13.85
N PRO A 21 6.93 19.38 14.38
CA PRO A 21 8.38 19.51 14.18
C PRO A 21 8.78 19.35 12.70
N LEU A 22 8.12 18.49 11.93
CA LEU A 22 8.40 18.35 10.51
C LEU A 22 8.03 19.60 9.72
N SER A 23 6.92 20.26 10.06
CA SER A 23 6.54 21.54 9.46
C SER A 23 7.57 22.64 9.79
N THR A 24 8.08 22.66 11.02
CA THR A 24 9.15 23.58 11.42
C THR A 24 10.43 23.34 10.63
N ILE A 25 10.87 22.08 10.49
CA ILE A 25 12.05 21.73 9.68
C ILE A 25 11.86 22.13 8.22
N LYS A 26 10.65 21.95 7.65
CA LYS A 26 10.32 22.37 6.29
C LYS A 26 10.48 23.88 6.11
N ILE A 27 9.97 24.69 7.05
CA ILE A 27 10.08 26.15 7.02
C ILE A 27 11.55 26.59 7.12
N ILE A 28 12.32 26.01 8.06
CA ILE A 28 13.74 26.31 8.21
C ILE A 28 14.53 25.95 6.94
N SER A 29 14.27 24.81 6.34
CA SER A 29 14.92 24.37 5.10
C SER A 29 14.64 25.34 3.96
N GLN A 30 13.41 25.84 3.83
CA GLN A 30 13.02 26.82 2.81
C GLN A 30 13.73 28.17 3.04
N GLU A 31 13.88 28.59 4.29
CA GLU A 31 14.59 29.83 4.63
C GLU A 31 16.09 29.71 4.35
N LEU A 32 16.72 28.60 4.75
CA LEU A 32 18.13 28.33 4.44
C LEU A 32 18.38 28.30 2.94
N LYS A 33 17.47 27.71 2.15
CA LYS A 33 17.57 27.72 0.67
C LYS A 33 17.58 29.13 0.11
N LYS A 34 16.80 30.05 0.68
CA LYS A 34 16.80 31.47 0.27
C LYS A 34 18.09 32.20 0.63
N GLN A 35 18.60 31.95 1.85
CA GLN A 35 19.80 32.63 2.36
C GLN A 35 21.10 32.16 1.69
N LEU A 36 21.16 30.89 1.26
CA LEU A 36 22.35 30.23 0.75
C LEU A 36 22.38 30.09 -0.78
N LYS A 37 21.65 30.95 -1.50
CA LYS A 37 21.49 30.88 -2.97
C LYS A 37 22.78 30.72 -3.78
N ASN A 38 23.92 31.16 -3.26
CA ASN A 38 25.20 31.14 -3.95
C ASN A 38 26.06 29.89 -3.65
N LYS A 39 25.57 28.94 -2.85
CA LYS A 39 26.30 27.71 -2.48
C LYS A 39 25.56 26.48 -2.99
N LYS A 40 25.85 26.08 -4.23
CA LYS A 40 25.13 24.98 -4.93
C LYS A 40 25.12 23.65 -4.16
N GLU A 41 26.22 23.27 -3.51
CA GLU A 41 26.30 22.03 -2.72
C GLU A 41 25.34 22.05 -1.52
N VAL A 42 25.30 23.17 -0.79
CA VAL A 42 24.42 23.35 0.36
C VAL A 42 22.94 23.39 -0.06
N ILE A 43 22.65 23.94 -1.24
CA ILE A 43 21.29 23.93 -1.78
C ILE A 43 20.83 22.51 -2.07
N SER A 44 21.70 21.68 -2.65
CA SER A 44 21.39 20.27 -2.92
C SER A 44 21.07 19.50 -1.63
N ASP A 45 21.82 19.73 -0.56
CA ASP A 45 21.58 19.11 0.73
C ASP A 45 20.26 19.59 1.37
N ILE A 46 19.93 20.87 1.23
CA ILE A 46 18.65 21.44 1.70
C ILE A 46 17.47 20.88 0.88
N GLU A 47 17.62 20.68 -0.42
CA GLU A 47 16.59 20.05 -1.26
C GLU A 47 16.38 18.60 -0.88
N LEU A 48 17.44 17.87 -0.60
CA LEU A 48 17.38 16.51 -0.10
C LEU A 48 16.66 16.45 1.26
N LEU A 49 17.02 17.34 2.20
CA LEU A 49 16.37 17.46 3.50
C LEU A 49 14.87 17.73 3.34
N SER A 50 14.50 18.72 2.52
CA SER A 50 13.11 19.07 2.25
C SER A 50 12.31 17.89 1.67
N SER A 51 12.93 17.12 0.77
CA SER A 51 12.31 15.93 0.19
C SER A 51 12.07 14.82 1.22
N GLN A 52 12.99 14.65 2.18
CA GLN A 52 12.82 13.67 3.26
C GLN A 52 11.73 14.10 4.25
N VAL A 53 11.65 15.40 4.58
CA VAL A 53 10.56 15.92 5.42
C VAL A 53 9.21 15.72 4.78
N GLU A 54 9.08 16.02 3.48
CA GLU A 54 7.83 15.78 2.74
C GLU A 54 7.46 14.29 2.73
N ARG A 55 8.46 13.42 2.57
CA ARG A 55 8.27 11.98 2.66
C ARG A 55 7.81 11.52 4.04
N CYS A 56 8.35 12.09 5.11
CA CYS A 56 7.89 11.82 6.48
C CYS A 56 6.43 12.26 6.67
N ASN A 57 6.06 13.43 6.17
CA ASN A 57 4.69 13.91 6.21
C ASN A 57 3.73 12.97 5.46
N GLN A 58 4.12 12.48 4.28
CA GLN A 58 3.32 11.50 3.52
C GLN A 58 3.18 10.17 4.26
N ILE A 59 4.22 9.72 4.96
CA ILE A 59 4.16 8.51 5.79
C ILE A 59 3.23 8.73 6.97
N LEU A 60 3.34 9.88 7.65
CA LEU A 60 2.47 10.22 8.78
C LEU A 60 1.01 10.35 8.35
N LYS A 61 0.73 10.99 7.21
CA LYS A 61 -0.63 11.02 6.62
C LYS A 61 -1.18 9.62 6.36
N LYS A 62 -0.34 8.70 5.91
CA LYS A 62 -0.73 7.29 5.68
C LYS A 62 -0.88 6.48 6.97
N LEU A 63 -0.22 6.89 8.05
CA LEU A 63 -0.32 6.25 9.37
C LEU A 63 -1.44 6.85 10.22
N SER A 64 -1.67 8.16 10.12
CA SER A 64 -2.85 8.78 10.68
C SER A 64 -4.03 8.44 9.77
N LEU A 65 -4.71 7.37 10.10
CA LEU A 65 -6.00 6.98 9.54
C LEU A 65 -7.06 8.05 9.93
N ASN A 66 -6.89 9.27 9.43
CA ASN A 66 -7.94 10.27 9.48
C ASN A 66 -8.81 10.09 8.24
N PRO A 67 -10.05 9.58 8.39
CA PRO A 67 -10.97 9.36 7.27
C PRO A 67 -11.44 10.66 6.62
N ASN A 68 -11.08 11.84 7.14
CA ASN A 68 -11.68 13.13 6.81
C ASN A 68 -10.88 13.99 5.81
N GLU A 69 -9.78 13.52 5.24
CA GLU A 69 -9.12 14.20 4.13
C GLU A 69 -9.31 13.39 2.84
N GLU A 70 -10.37 13.71 2.12
CA GLU A 70 -10.57 13.55 0.67
C GLU A 70 -9.90 12.32 0.00
N ASP A 71 -10.26 11.13 0.45
CA ASP A 71 -10.29 9.97 -0.41
C ASP A 71 -11.78 9.72 -0.74
N ASP A 72 -12.26 10.21 -1.87
CA ASP A 72 -13.60 9.99 -2.43
C ASP A 72 -13.96 8.51 -2.63
N PHE A 73 -13.04 7.61 -2.19
CA PHE A 73 -13.10 6.17 -2.40
C PHE A 73 -14.05 5.42 -1.48
N ILE A 74 -14.74 6.08 -0.54
CA ILE A 74 -15.25 5.29 0.59
C ILE A 74 -16.70 5.57 0.95
N ASP A 75 -17.59 5.88 0.05
CA ASP A 75 -19.00 6.16 0.42
C ASP A 75 -20.02 5.05 0.16
N GLU A 76 -19.64 3.97 -0.54
CA GLU A 76 -20.57 2.89 -0.86
C GLU A 76 -20.03 1.51 -0.51
N ASP A 77 -20.93 0.61 -0.10
CA ASP A 77 -20.65 -0.83 -0.02
C ASP A 77 -20.38 -1.36 -1.44
N LEU A 78 -19.14 -1.67 -1.73
CA LEU A 78 -18.69 -2.16 -3.02
C LEU A 78 -18.42 -3.67 -2.99
N SER A 79 -18.58 -4.30 -4.13
CA SER A 79 -18.09 -5.67 -4.30
C SER A 79 -16.54 -5.68 -4.39
N MET A 80 -15.91 -6.81 -4.09
CA MET A 80 -14.45 -6.97 -4.25
C MET A 80 -13.98 -6.60 -5.66
N LYS A 81 -14.77 -6.89 -6.68
CA LYS A 81 -14.48 -6.54 -8.06
C LYS A 81 -14.43 -5.02 -8.28
N GLU A 82 -15.34 -4.29 -7.67
CA GLU A 82 -15.40 -2.82 -7.74
C GLU A 82 -14.22 -2.22 -6.99
N TYR A 83 -13.91 -2.67 -5.77
CA TYR A 83 -12.73 -2.25 -5.03
C TYR A 83 -11.44 -2.42 -5.84
N LEU A 84 -11.23 -3.58 -6.45
CA LEU A 84 -10.04 -3.82 -7.27
C LEU A 84 -9.94 -2.88 -8.48
N LYS A 85 -11.06 -2.61 -9.16
CA LYS A 85 -11.10 -1.68 -10.28
C LYS A 85 -10.78 -0.25 -9.84
N GLU A 86 -11.34 0.17 -8.73
CA GLU A 86 -11.17 1.50 -8.18
C GLU A 86 -9.72 1.73 -7.73
N ILE A 87 -9.15 0.79 -6.96
CA ILE A 87 -7.74 0.85 -6.57
C ILE A 87 -6.83 0.96 -7.80
N VAL A 88 -7.08 0.15 -8.83
CA VAL A 88 -6.27 0.18 -10.06
C VAL A 88 -6.45 1.48 -10.82
N SER A 89 -7.65 2.08 -10.84
CA SER A 89 -7.88 3.36 -11.52
C SER A 89 -6.94 4.44 -11.00
N SER A 90 -6.73 4.50 -9.68
CA SER A 90 -5.82 5.46 -9.06
C SER A 90 -4.34 5.28 -9.47
N PHE A 91 -3.93 4.11 -9.94
CA PHE A 91 -2.59 3.88 -10.46
C PHE A 91 -2.45 4.17 -11.95
N ARG A 92 -3.53 4.04 -12.74
CA ARG A 92 -3.49 4.21 -14.21
C ARG A 92 -3.07 5.61 -14.64
N GLU A 93 -3.40 6.63 -13.88
CA GLU A 93 -3.04 8.03 -14.20
C GLU A 93 -1.53 8.27 -14.11
N THR A 94 -0.83 7.51 -13.28
CA THR A 94 0.60 7.71 -12.98
C THR A 94 1.49 6.56 -13.45
N SER A 95 0.91 5.48 -13.96
CA SER A 95 1.61 4.25 -14.33
C SER A 95 1.56 3.98 -15.83
N ASN A 96 2.71 3.66 -16.41
CA ASN A 96 2.84 3.17 -17.79
C ASN A 96 2.63 1.64 -17.90
N LYS A 97 2.24 0.97 -16.81
CA LYS A 97 2.06 -0.49 -16.77
C LYS A 97 0.67 -0.89 -17.20
N LYS A 98 0.57 -2.08 -17.77
CA LYS A 98 -0.71 -2.65 -18.20
C LYS A 98 -1.30 -3.51 -17.08
N PHE A 99 -2.47 -3.09 -16.57
CA PHE A 99 -3.26 -3.87 -15.61
C PHE A 99 -4.24 -4.77 -16.36
N ILE A 100 -4.18 -6.07 -16.09
CA ILE A 100 -4.99 -7.11 -16.72
C ILE A 100 -5.83 -7.77 -15.65
N PHE A 101 -7.16 -7.65 -15.78
CA PHE A 101 -8.11 -8.27 -14.88
C PHE A 101 -8.58 -9.61 -15.42
N ASN A 102 -8.65 -10.60 -14.54
CA ASN A 102 -9.20 -11.91 -14.79
C ASN A 102 -10.21 -12.25 -13.70
N PHE A 103 -11.48 -11.96 -13.94
CA PHE A 103 -12.56 -12.22 -12.99
C PHE A 103 -13.33 -13.47 -13.43
N GLU A 104 -13.37 -14.50 -12.57
CA GLU A 104 -14.17 -15.68 -12.80
C GLU A 104 -15.67 -15.35 -12.76
N GLN A 105 -16.50 -16.04 -13.56
CA GLN A 105 -17.92 -15.69 -13.76
C GLN A 105 -18.75 -15.73 -12.47
N ASP A 106 -18.39 -16.58 -11.51
CA ASP A 106 -19.04 -16.70 -10.20
C ASP A 106 -18.45 -15.74 -9.15
N SER A 107 -17.56 -14.83 -9.54
CA SER A 107 -16.99 -13.87 -8.60
C SER A 107 -18.11 -13.00 -8.04
N ASN A 108 -18.38 -13.24 -6.78
CA ASN A 108 -19.54 -12.83 -6.01
C ASN A 108 -19.79 -11.31 -6.14
N SER A 109 -20.98 -10.94 -6.57
CA SER A 109 -21.45 -9.54 -6.57
C SER A 109 -21.88 -9.07 -5.16
N LYS A 110 -21.63 -9.87 -4.10
CA LYS A 110 -21.91 -9.46 -2.73
C LYS A 110 -21.06 -8.26 -2.38
N LYS A 111 -21.72 -7.29 -1.81
CA LYS A 111 -21.08 -6.10 -1.29
C LYS A 111 -20.34 -6.44 -0.01
N ILE A 112 -19.20 -5.83 0.16
CA ILE A 112 -18.38 -5.91 1.36
C ILE A 112 -18.64 -4.63 2.13
N THR A 113 -18.94 -4.74 3.42
CA THR A 113 -19.03 -3.57 4.28
C THR A 113 -17.68 -2.85 4.24
N LYS A 114 -17.75 -1.55 4.10
CA LYS A 114 -16.64 -0.64 3.98
C LYS A 114 -15.52 -0.94 4.99
N SER A 115 -14.43 -1.53 4.51
CA SER A 115 -13.21 -1.73 5.31
C SER A 115 -12.05 -0.97 4.67
N ILE A 116 -11.72 0.16 5.28
CA ILE A 116 -10.54 0.97 4.93
C ILE A 116 -9.28 0.10 4.91
N GLU A 117 -9.15 -0.81 5.85
CA GLU A 117 -8.01 -1.71 5.99
C GLU A 117 -7.86 -2.65 4.80
N ILE A 118 -8.98 -3.19 4.28
CA ILE A 118 -8.95 -4.04 3.08
C ILE A 118 -8.48 -3.24 1.88
N VAL A 119 -9.03 -2.03 1.68
CA VAL A 119 -8.64 -1.14 0.56
C VAL A 119 -7.15 -0.80 0.63
N TYR A 120 -6.66 -0.33 1.78
CA TYR A 120 -5.25 0.03 1.95
C TYR A 120 -4.33 -1.20 1.90
N GLY A 121 -4.76 -2.33 2.43
CA GLY A 121 -4.05 -3.60 2.31
C GLY A 121 -3.84 -4.02 0.86
N LEU A 122 -4.91 -4.08 0.07
CA LEU A 122 -4.88 -4.37 -1.37
C LEU A 122 -4.04 -3.34 -2.14
N ARG A 123 -4.22 -2.04 -1.84
CA ARG A 123 -3.45 -0.95 -2.47
C ARG A 123 -1.95 -1.09 -2.26
N ASN A 124 -1.49 -1.57 -1.09
CA ASN A 124 -0.07 -1.82 -0.84
C ASN A 124 0.48 -2.92 -1.75
N PHE A 125 -0.24 -4.02 -1.95
CA PHE A 125 0.21 -5.12 -2.81
C PHE A 125 0.13 -4.76 -4.30
N ILE A 126 -0.95 -4.11 -4.75
CA ILE A 126 -1.08 -3.61 -6.13
C ILE A 126 -0.01 -2.55 -6.42
N GLY A 127 0.26 -1.66 -5.46
CA GLY A 127 1.33 -0.67 -5.56
C GLY A 127 2.74 -1.30 -5.65
N ASN A 128 2.98 -2.39 -4.92
CA ASN A 128 4.23 -3.15 -5.05
C ASN A 128 4.33 -3.81 -6.43
N ALA A 129 3.28 -4.48 -6.91
CA ALA A 129 3.25 -5.05 -8.24
C ALA A 129 3.50 -3.98 -9.31
N ASN A 130 2.85 -2.81 -9.20
CA ASN A 130 3.07 -1.68 -10.10
C ASN A 130 4.53 -1.18 -10.10
N LYS A 131 5.16 -1.18 -8.94
CA LYS A 131 6.53 -0.70 -8.77
C LYS A 131 7.58 -1.67 -9.32
N PHE A 132 7.37 -2.97 -9.14
CA PHE A 132 8.37 -4.00 -9.43
C PHE A 132 8.13 -4.75 -10.73
N SER A 133 6.93 -4.69 -11.32
CA SER A 133 6.65 -5.25 -12.64
C SER A 133 7.55 -4.65 -13.71
N SER A 134 7.82 -5.42 -14.75
CA SER A 134 8.44 -4.93 -15.98
C SER A 134 7.43 -4.15 -16.81
N ASN A 135 6.29 -4.74 -17.16
CA ASN A 135 5.27 -4.14 -18.02
C ASN A 135 3.83 -4.45 -17.63
N LYS A 136 3.57 -5.59 -16.98
CA LYS A 136 2.23 -6.12 -16.80
C LYS A 136 1.97 -6.52 -15.35
N ILE A 137 0.76 -6.24 -14.90
CA ILE A 137 0.23 -6.67 -13.62
C ILE A 137 -1.08 -7.41 -13.89
N PHE A 138 -1.20 -8.60 -13.31
CA PHE A 138 -2.37 -9.44 -13.45
C PHE A 138 -3.11 -9.48 -12.12
N ILE A 139 -4.40 -9.23 -12.15
CA ILE A 139 -5.26 -9.23 -10.98
C ILE A 139 -6.39 -10.22 -11.24
N THR A 140 -6.35 -11.34 -10.55
CA THR A 140 -7.33 -12.40 -10.66
C THR A 140 -8.22 -12.40 -9.43
N LEU A 141 -9.53 -12.44 -9.63
CA LEU A 141 -10.52 -12.61 -8.58
C LEU A 141 -11.25 -13.92 -8.82
N LYS A 142 -11.20 -14.79 -7.80
CA LYS A 142 -11.94 -16.04 -7.75
C LYS A 142 -12.85 -16.02 -6.52
N SER A 143 -14.05 -16.51 -6.66
CA SER A 143 -14.97 -16.66 -5.55
C SER A 143 -15.84 -17.90 -5.75
N ASN A 144 -16.07 -18.64 -4.68
CA ASN A 144 -17.02 -19.72 -4.61
C ASN A 144 -17.94 -19.56 -3.39
N SER A 145 -18.67 -20.59 -3.00
CA SER A 145 -19.57 -20.52 -1.83
C SER A 145 -18.84 -20.29 -0.50
N GLU A 146 -17.58 -20.70 -0.38
CA GLU A 146 -16.83 -20.70 0.89
C GLU A 146 -15.78 -19.60 0.98
N PHE A 147 -15.10 -19.28 -0.15
CA PHE A 147 -13.93 -18.42 -0.18
C PHE A 147 -13.99 -17.37 -1.30
N THR A 148 -13.41 -16.23 -1.00
CA THR A 148 -13.04 -15.20 -1.99
C THR A 148 -11.52 -15.07 -1.98
N GLU A 149 -10.91 -15.09 -3.17
CA GLU A 149 -9.47 -15.07 -3.37
C GLU A 149 -9.08 -14.00 -4.40
N VAL A 150 -8.14 -13.15 -4.02
CA VAL A 150 -7.52 -12.16 -4.91
C VAL A 150 -6.07 -12.59 -5.13
N ILE A 151 -5.68 -12.74 -6.39
CA ILE A 151 -4.31 -13.06 -6.77
C ILE A 151 -3.75 -11.87 -7.54
N ILE A 152 -2.61 -11.35 -7.08
CA ILE A 152 -1.89 -10.25 -7.71
C ILE A 152 -0.56 -10.80 -8.18
N GLU A 153 -0.33 -10.79 -9.49
CA GLU A 153 0.91 -11.26 -10.11
C GLU A 153 1.53 -10.14 -10.94
N ASP A 154 2.84 -10.14 -11.04
CA ASP A 154 3.57 -9.24 -11.93
C ASP A 154 4.55 -10.00 -12.84
N ASP A 155 5.07 -9.33 -13.85
CA ASP A 155 6.09 -9.81 -14.78
C ASP A 155 7.48 -9.27 -14.46
N GLY A 156 7.75 -8.97 -13.20
CA GLY A 156 9.03 -8.48 -12.72
C GLY A 156 10.03 -9.60 -12.42
N GLU A 157 11.02 -9.29 -11.60
CA GLU A 157 12.07 -10.25 -11.21
C GLU A 157 11.65 -11.19 -10.07
N GLY A 158 10.47 -10.94 -9.48
CA GLY A 158 10.00 -11.69 -8.32
C GLY A 158 10.72 -11.35 -7.02
N TYR A 159 10.50 -12.18 -6.01
CA TYR A 159 11.13 -12.06 -4.70
C TYR A 159 12.44 -12.84 -4.68
N THR A 160 13.47 -12.29 -4.06
CA THR A 160 14.69 -13.05 -3.70
C THR A 160 14.38 -14.01 -2.55
N SER A 161 15.21 -15.05 -2.39
CA SER A 161 15.09 -16.03 -1.30
C SER A 161 15.13 -15.34 0.08
N ASP A 162 15.97 -14.31 0.23
CA ASP A 162 16.08 -13.52 1.47
C ASP A 162 14.79 -12.75 1.77
N ILE A 163 14.11 -12.23 0.74
CA ILE A 163 12.83 -11.55 0.91
C ILE A 163 11.75 -12.55 1.26
N LEU A 164 11.68 -13.70 0.57
CA LEU A 164 10.68 -14.72 0.82
C LEU A 164 10.76 -15.28 2.25
N SER A 165 11.97 -15.47 2.78
CA SER A 165 12.17 -15.98 4.15
C SER A 165 11.73 -15.01 5.24
N LYS A 166 11.62 -13.71 4.92
CA LYS A 166 11.28 -12.62 5.86
C LYS A 166 10.01 -11.87 5.50
N ILE A 167 9.23 -12.41 4.56
CA ILE A 167 7.99 -11.75 4.11
C ILE A 167 7.05 -11.52 5.30
N GLY A 168 6.67 -10.27 5.48
CA GLY A 168 5.86 -9.82 6.60
C GLY A 168 6.64 -9.23 7.77
N GLU A 169 7.97 -9.24 7.73
CA GLU A 169 8.78 -8.44 8.64
C GLU A 169 8.84 -6.98 8.17
N PRO A 170 8.92 -6.01 9.11
CA PRO A 170 9.09 -4.60 8.75
C PRO A 170 10.50 -4.35 8.20
N TYR A 171 10.63 -3.31 7.37
CA TYR A 171 11.90 -2.83 6.83
C TYR A 171 12.64 -3.77 5.87
N LEU A 172 11.93 -4.63 5.17
CA LEU A 172 12.50 -5.44 4.11
C LEU A 172 12.99 -4.55 2.97
N LYS A 173 14.30 -4.37 2.87
CA LYS A 173 14.93 -3.58 1.80
C LYS A 173 15.17 -4.46 0.59
N SER A 174 14.58 -4.08 -0.55
CA SER A 174 15.04 -4.58 -1.85
C SER A 174 16.47 -4.08 -2.10
N PHE A 175 17.39 -4.95 -2.46
CA PHE A 175 18.78 -4.60 -2.78
C PHE A 175 18.95 -3.67 -3.98
N LYS A 176 17.92 -3.42 -4.76
CA LYS A 176 17.95 -2.46 -5.88
C LYS A 176 17.68 -1.04 -5.38
N LYS A 177 18.68 -0.19 -5.62
CA LYS A 177 18.76 1.25 -5.30
C LYS A 177 17.40 1.95 -5.08
N ASN A 178 17.22 2.46 -3.87
CA ASN A 178 16.30 3.54 -3.50
C ASN A 178 14.79 3.37 -3.76
N LYS A 179 14.22 2.17 -3.69
CA LYS A 179 12.80 1.97 -3.95
C LYS A 179 11.92 1.74 -2.71
N GLY A 180 12.05 2.57 -1.67
CA GLY A 180 11.10 2.61 -0.55
C GLY A 180 11.63 2.05 0.76
N LEU A 181 10.86 2.22 1.84
CA LEU A 181 11.22 1.86 3.22
C LEU A 181 11.12 0.36 3.53
N GLY A 182 10.61 -0.45 2.59
CA GLY A 182 10.37 -1.87 2.84
C GLY A 182 9.22 -2.17 3.80
N LEU A 183 8.32 -1.23 3.99
CA LEU A 183 7.17 -1.36 4.89
C LEU A 183 5.88 -1.78 4.18
N GLY A 184 5.79 -1.67 2.84
CA GLY A 184 4.54 -1.87 2.12
C GLY A 184 3.95 -3.28 2.29
N ILE A 185 4.77 -4.33 2.20
CA ILE A 185 4.32 -5.72 2.40
C ILE A 185 3.89 -5.93 3.85
N PHE A 186 4.68 -5.44 4.82
CA PHE A 186 4.35 -5.55 6.25
C PHE A 186 3.02 -4.86 6.57
N ILE A 187 2.81 -3.61 6.13
CA ILE A 187 1.57 -2.87 6.37
C ILE A 187 0.40 -3.58 5.67
N GLY A 188 0.55 -3.92 4.38
CA GLY A 188 -0.50 -4.59 3.62
C GLY A 188 -0.91 -5.92 4.26
N LYS A 189 0.06 -6.74 4.67
CA LYS A 189 -0.18 -8.00 5.38
C LYS A 189 -0.92 -7.76 6.70
N THR A 190 -0.41 -6.86 7.54
CA THR A 190 -1.02 -6.57 8.85
C THR A 190 -2.47 -6.12 8.72
N LEU A 191 -2.78 -5.22 7.77
CA LEU A 191 -4.14 -4.73 7.57
C LEU A 191 -5.10 -5.82 7.09
N LEU A 192 -4.66 -6.66 6.16
CA LEU A 192 -5.49 -7.72 5.62
C LEU A 192 -5.69 -8.87 6.60
N GLU A 193 -4.65 -9.28 7.35
CA GLU A 193 -4.75 -10.32 8.38
C GLU A 193 -5.65 -9.88 9.54
N LYS A 194 -5.66 -8.61 9.93
CA LYS A 194 -6.63 -8.05 10.88
C LYS A 194 -8.07 -8.19 10.41
N ASN A 195 -8.29 -8.20 9.10
CA ASN A 195 -9.58 -8.45 8.46
C ASN A 195 -9.72 -9.90 7.99
N PHE A 196 -9.14 -10.83 8.73
CA PHE A 196 -9.27 -12.28 8.56
C PHE A 196 -8.79 -12.83 7.21
N ALA A 197 -7.96 -12.10 6.48
CA ALA A 197 -7.32 -12.61 5.27
C ALA A 197 -6.18 -13.58 5.60
N PHE A 198 -6.03 -14.59 4.76
CA PHE A 198 -4.83 -15.43 4.70
C PHE A 198 -4.00 -14.98 3.51
N LEU A 199 -2.70 -14.72 3.75
CA LEU A 199 -1.79 -14.26 2.72
C LEU A 199 -0.70 -15.27 2.46
N HIS A 200 -0.42 -15.48 1.18
CA HIS A 200 0.70 -16.27 0.72
C HIS A 200 1.44 -15.50 -0.40
N CYS A 201 2.75 -15.36 -0.24
CA CYS A 201 3.61 -14.69 -1.22
C CYS A 201 4.61 -15.69 -1.77
N ARG A 202 4.76 -15.73 -3.09
CA ARG A 202 5.72 -16.58 -3.79
C ARG A 202 6.12 -15.95 -5.11
N ASN A 203 6.99 -16.60 -5.85
CA ASN A 203 7.23 -16.24 -7.25
C ASN A 203 6.24 -16.99 -8.15
N SER A 204 5.71 -16.29 -9.14
CA SER A 204 4.78 -16.86 -10.12
C SER A 204 5.52 -17.83 -11.05
N GLU A 205 5.05 -19.06 -11.14
CA GLU A 205 5.60 -20.07 -12.05
C GLU A 205 5.30 -19.75 -13.53
N THR A 206 4.24 -18.98 -13.78
CA THR A 206 3.75 -18.70 -15.14
C THR A 206 4.15 -17.33 -15.66
N ARG A 207 4.38 -16.35 -14.76
CA ARG A 207 4.64 -14.94 -15.11
C ARG A 207 6.09 -14.53 -14.87
N GLY A 208 6.84 -15.28 -14.04
CA GLY A 208 8.23 -15.03 -13.72
C GLY A 208 8.46 -13.97 -12.64
N GLY A 209 7.44 -13.19 -12.27
CA GLY A 209 7.49 -12.16 -11.24
C GLY A 209 6.97 -12.60 -9.88
N ALA A 210 6.60 -11.64 -9.06
CA ALA A 210 6.00 -11.90 -7.76
C ALA A 210 4.53 -12.30 -7.88
N GLU A 211 4.09 -13.18 -6.99
CA GLU A 211 2.69 -13.57 -6.82
C GLU A 211 2.29 -13.40 -5.36
N VAL A 212 1.17 -12.75 -5.13
CA VAL A 212 0.54 -12.60 -3.82
C VAL A 212 -0.87 -13.14 -3.89
N ILE A 213 -1.17 -14.13 -3.06
CA ILE A 213 -2.49 -14.74 -2.92
C ILE A 213 -3.09 -14.25 -1.61
N ILE A 214 -4.26 -13.64 -1.68
CA ILE A 214 -5.00 -13.10 -0.55
C ILE A 214 -6.35 -13.77 -0.52
N LYS A 215 -6.65 -14.51 0.54
CA LYS A 215 -7.83 -15.37 0.63
C LYS A 215 -8.61 -15.10 1.90
N TRP A 216 -9.92 -14.95 1.78
CA TRP A 216 -10.86 -14.84 2.88
C TRP A 216 -11.86 -15.99 2.88
N ARG A 217 -12.31 -16.38 4.05
CA ARG A 217 -13.57 -17.11 4.16
C ARG A 217 -14.72 -16.12 3.95
N ASN A 218 -15.71 -16.50 3.14
CA ASN A 218 -16.81 -15.60 2.83
C ASN A 218 -17.60 -15.16 4.07
N LYS A 219 -17.74 -16.04 5.07
CA LYS A 219 -18.38 -15.70 6.34
C LYS A 219 -17.64 -14.59 7.11
N ASP A 220 -16.33 -14.50 6.98
CA ASP A 220 -15.52 -13.50 7.65
C ASP A 220 -15.50 -12.20 6.84
N LEU A 221 -15.42 -12.30 5.50
CA LEU A 221 -15.36 -11.14 4.58
C LEU A 221 -16.68 -10.36 4.51
N PHE A 222 -17.82 -11.03 4.53
CA PHE A 222 -19.13 -10.40 4.34
C PHE A 222 -19.84 -10.04 5.67
N ASN A 223 -19.22 -10.29 6.81
CA ASN A 223 -19.72 -9.92 8.14
C ASN A 223 -18.83 -8.92 8.87
N ILE A 224 -17.88 -8.33 8.17
CA ILE A 224 -16.99 -7.27 8.68
C ILE A 224 -17.76 -5.97 8.84
#